data_9232ec5f8c967c8183677cfeba507560
#
_entry.id   9232ec5f8c967c8183677cfeba507560
#
_cell.length_a   1.000
_cell.length_b   1.000
_cell.length_c   1.000
_cell.angle_alpha   90.00
_cell.angle_beta   90.00
_cell.angle_gamma   90.00
#
_symmetry.space_group_name_H-M   'P 1'
#
loop_
_entity.id
_entity.type
_entity.pdbx_description
1 polymer ?
#
loop_
_entity_poly.entity_id
_entity_poly.type
_entity_poly.pdbx_seq_one_letter_code
_entity_poly.pdbx_strand_id
1 'polypeptide(L)'
;MVKNYINIYNNLVNFTRNKKIFIIFTKEDTFGDRLLILLIHFAFFLKNYKNHEDKKTMQELYDYFFRQLELSIREIGYGDATINKKMKNYINVFHSMLNEIEGWNNLTLVEKSALIKNYLNTNEKVDKLSEYFDNRKSVV
;
A
#
# COMPACT_ATOMS: atom_id res chain seq x y z
N MET A 1 19.53 8.69 15.84
CA MET A 1 19.56 8.21 14.44
C MET A 1 18.43 8.85 13.67
N VAL A 2 18.76 9.44 12.54
CA VAL A 2 17.74 10.08 11.68
C VAL A 2 17.03 9.01 10.86
N LYS A 3 15.72 8.99 10.96
CA LYS A 3 14.92 8.07 10.15
C LYS A 3 14.67 8.71 8.79
N ASN A 4 14.96 7.99 7.74
CA ASN A 4 14.83 8.52 6.40
C ASN A 4 13.48 8.13 5.79
N TYR A 5 12.42 8.74 6.29
CA TYR A 5 11.05 8.46 5.85
C TYR A 5 10.83 8.80 4.38
N ILE A 6 11.50 9.84 3.88
CA ILE A 6 11.35 10.24 2.49
C ILE A 6 11.88 9.16 1.54
N ASN A 7 13.00 8.52 1.89
CA ASN A 7 13.53 7.43 1.07
C ASN A 7 12.60 6.20 1.10
N ILE A 8 12.04 5.88 2.25
CA ILE A 8 11.09 4.78 2.35
C ILE A 8 9.88 5.06 1.47
N TYR A 9 9.31 6.27 1.57
CA TYR A 9 8.16 6.65 0.77
C TYR A 9 8.49 6.60 -0.74
N ASN A 10 9.62 7.17 -1.14
CA ASN A 10 10.02 7.20 -2.53
C ASN A 10 10.25 5.81 -3.10
N ASN A 11 10.85 4.92 -2.31
CA ASN A 11 11.05 3.54 -2.73
C ASN A 11 9.71 2.80 -2.92
N LEU A 12 8.76 3.01 -2.02
CA LEU A 12 7.42 2.45 -2.15
C LEU A 12 6.73 2.94 -3.42
N VAL A 13 6.82 4.24 -3.69
CA VAL A 13 6.25 4.84 -4.91
C VAL A 13 6.91 4.24 -6.15
N ASN A 14 8.22 4.09 -6.14
CA ASN A 14 8.97 3.52 -7.27
C ASN A 14 8.57 2.08 -7.55
N PHE A 15 8.34 1.26 -6.51
CA PHE A 15 7.82 -0.09 -6.70
C PHE A 15 6.48 -0.09 -7.40
N THR A 16 5.59 0.84 -7.05
CA THR A 16 4.26 0.91 -7.65
C THR A 16 4.26 1.46 -9.07
N ARG A 17 5.33 2.15 -9.48
CA ARG A 17 5.46 2.69 -10.84
C ARG A 17 6.15 1.73 -11.81
N ASN A 18 6.58 0.58 -11.36
CA ASN A 18 7.22 -0.42 -12.20
C ASN A 18 6.17 -1.02 -13.16
N LYS A 19 6.42 -0.93 -14.47
CA LYS A 19 5.50 -1.43 -15.49
C LYS A 19 5.18 -2.91 -15.34
N LYS A 20 6.14 -3.72 -14.91
CA LYS A 20 5.93 -5.16 -14.69
C LYS A 20 4.90 -5.40 -13.60
N ILE A 21 4.89 -4.54 -12.58
CA ILE A 21 3.91 -4.62 -11.51
C ILE A 21 2.54 -4.20 -12.03
N PHE A 22 2.45 -3.11 -12.79
CA PHE A 22 1.18 -2.65 -13.31
C PHE A 22 0.47 -3.70 -14.17
N ILE A 23 1.20 -4.39 -15.03
CA ILE A 23 0.62 -5.43 -15.88
C ILE A 23 -0.02 -6.53 -15.03
N ILE A 24 0.56 -6.82 -13.87
CA ILE A 24 0.05 -7.84 -12.97
C ILE A 24 -1.13 -7.33 -12.14
N PHE A 25 -1.06 -6.08 -11.64
CA PHE A 25 -1.99 -5.58 -10.63
C PHE A 25 -3.28 -5.00 -11.19
N THR A 26 -3.25 -4.30 -12.30
CA THR A 26 -4.44 -3.56 -12.75
C THR A 26 -4.82 -3.87 -14.17
N LYS A 27 -6.13 -3.80 -14.45
CA LYS A 27 -6.66 -3.84 -15.80
C LYS A 27 -6.55 -2.47 -16.45
N GLU A 28 -6.58 -1.41 -15.66
CA GLU A 28 -6.52 -0.03 -16.11
C GLU A 28 -5.55 0.73 -15.22
N ASP A 29 -4.80 1.64 -15.82
CA ASP A 29 -3.84 2.46 -15.11
C ASP A 29 -4.48 3.77 -14.68
N THR A 30 -5.33 3.72 -13.65
CA THR A 30 -5.95 4.90 -13.08
C THR A 30 -5.18 5.39 -11.85
N PHE A 31 -5.37 6.67 -11.49
CA PHE A 31 -4.77 7.22 -10.29
C PHE A 31 -5.25 6.48 -9.03
N GLY A 32 -6.55 6.17 -8.97
CA GLY A 32 -7.10 5.41 -7.85
C GLY A 32 -6.49 4.02 -7.70
N ASP A 33 -6.28 3.32 -8.82
CA ASP A 33 -5.61 2.01 -8.80
C ASP A 33 -4.18 2.12 -8.31
N ARG A 34 -3.44 3.14 -8.73
CA ARG A 34 -2.08 3.37 -8.26
C ARG A 34 -2.02 3.62 -6.77
N LEU A 35 -2.99 4.37 -6.24
CA LEU A 35 -3.06 4.63 -4.81
C LEU A 35 -3.33 3.36 -4.01
N LEU A 36 -4.24 2.50 -4.47
CA LEU A 36 -4.52 1.24 -3.80
C LEU A 36 -3.30 0.31 -3.81
N ILE A 37 -2.57 0.26 -4.92
CA ILE A 37 -1.32 -0.51 -5.01
C ILE A 37 -0.29 0.03 -4.02
N LEU A 38 -0.16 1.34 -3.93
CA LEU A 38 0.75 1.97 -2.98
C LEU A 38 0.36 1.64 -1.54
N LEU A 39 -0.93 1.71 -1.22
CA LEU A 39 -1.43 1.40 0.13
C LEU A 39 -1.14 -0.04 0.53
N ILE A 40 -1.37 -1.00 -0.38
CA ILE A 40 -1.15 -2.40 -0.03
C ILE A 40 0.35 -2.70 0.13
N HIS A 41 1.22 -2.06 -0.65
CA HIS A 41 2.66 -2.17 -0.46
C HIS A 41 3.08 -1.62 0.90
N PHE A 42 2.53 -0.49 1.29
CA PHE A 42 2.82 0.10 2.59
C PHE A 42 2.32 -0.80 3.73
N ALA A 43 1.15 -1.41 3.56
CA ALA A 43 0.62 -2.34 4.56
C ALA A 43 1.55 -3.54 4.76
N PHE A 44 2.04 -4.14 3.69
CA PHE A 44 3.01 -5.23 3.78
C PHE A 44 4.33 -4.76 4.38
N PHE A 45 4.78 -3.58 4.01
CA PHE A 45 5.99 -3.00 4.58
C PHE A 45 5.87 -2.85 6.09
N LEU A 46 4.78 -2.26 6.58
CA LEU A 46 4.57 -2.07 8.01
C LEU A 46 4.49 -3.41 8.75
N LYS A 47 3.81 -4.40 8.16
CA LYS A 47 3.73 -5.74 8.76
C LYS A 47 5.11 -6.32 9.00
N ASN A 48 6.00 -6.22 8.01
CA ASN A 48 7.34 -6.79 8.10
C ASN A 48 8.29 -5.94 8.95
N TYR A 49 8.04 -4.64 9.02
CA TYR A 49 8.93 -3.69 9.69
C TYR A 49 8.64 -3.54 11.18
N LYS A 50 7.43 -3.85 11.63
CA LYS A 50 7.00 -3.63 13.01
C LYS A 50 7.83 -4.36 14.05
N ASN A 51 8.50 -5.43 13.67
CA ASN A 51 9.38 -6.20 14.58
C ASN A 51 10.77 -5.61 14.71
N HIS A 52 11.09 -4.60 13.91
CA HIS A 52 12.42 -3.98 13.84
C HIS A 52 12.44 -2.55 14.38
N GLU A 53 11.29 -1.97 14.63
CA GLU A 53 11.19 -0.58 15.08
C GLU A 53 10.16 -0.42 16.20
N ASP A 54 10.29 0.66 16.98
CA ASP A 54 9.35 0.93 18.05
C ASP A 54 8.04 1.56 17.53
N LYS A 55 7.06 1.65 18.42
CA LYS A 55 5.75 2.19 18.06
C LYS A 55 5.81 3.65 17.61
N LYS A 56 6.68 4.43 18.24
CA LYS A 56 6.83 5.86 17.91
C LYS A 56 7.32 6.02 16.47
N THR A 57 8.34 5.26 16.09
CA THR A 57 8.90 5.30 14.75
C THR A 57 7.86 4.85 13.71
N MET A 58 7.11 3.80 14.02
CA MET A 58 6.06 3.31 13.13
C MET A 58 4.96 4.36 12.95
N GLN A 59 4.57 5.05 14.03
CA GLN A 59 3.55 6.10 13.96
C GLN A 59 4.05 7.30 13.14
N GLU A 60 5.30 7.70 13.33
CA GLU A 60 5.89 8.79 12.56
C GLU A 60 5.95 8.48 11.08
N LEU A 61 6.32 7.24 10.72
CA LEU A 61 6.33 6.81 9.34
C LEU A 61 4.92 6.81 8.75
N TYR A 62 3.94 6.31 9.50
CA TYR A 62 2.54 6.32 9.10
C TYR A 62 2.06 7.76 8.83
N ASP A 63 2.34 8.67 9.76
CA ASP A 63 1.92 10.07 9.62
C ASP A 63 2.58 10.72 8.41
N TYR A 64 3.85 10.46 8.20
CA TYR A 64 4.59 10.97 7.05
C TYR A 64 3.99 10.45 5.74
N PHE A 65 3.72 9.15 5.66
CA PHE A 65 3.17 8.52 4.47
C PHE A 65 1.84 9.16 4.08
N PHE A 66 0.92 9.29 5.03
CA PHE A 66 -0.41 9.83 4.73
C PHE A 66 -0.38 11.33 4.44
N ARG A 67 0.57 12.06 5.01
CA ARG A 67 0.78 13.46 4.63
C ARG A 67 1.21 13.58 3.17
N GLN A 68 2.13 12.73 2.72
CA GLN A 68 2.56 12.73 1.34
C GLN A 68 1.42 12.33 0.40
N LEU A 69 0.62 11.37 0.80
CA LEU A 69 -0.55 10.96 0.04
C LEU A 69 -1.54 12.11 -0.14
N GLU A 70 -1.83 12.84 0.94
CA GLU A 70 -2.71 14.00 0.88
C GLU A 70 -2.17 15.07 -0.06
N LEU A 71 -0.88 15.36 0.00
CA LEU A 71 -0.26 16.32 -0.91
C LEU A 71 -0.41 15.90 -2.37
N SER A 72 -0.24 14.62 -2.65
CA SER A 72 -0.42 14.09 -4.00
C SER A 72 -1.86 14.26 -4.49
N ILE A 73 -2.83 14.05 -3.62
CA ILE A 73 -4.24 14.22 -3.97
C ILE A 73 -4.55 15.70 -4.20
N ARG A 74 -3.99 16.59 -3.39
CA ARG A 74 -4.17 18.04 -3.57
C ARG A 74 -3.63 18.53 -4.90
N GLU A 75 -2.53 17.98 -5.38
CA GLU A 75 -1.96 18.36 -6.66
C GLU A 75 -2.89 18.12 -7.85
N ILE A 76 -3.85 17.22 -7.70
CA ILE A 76 -4.83 16.95 -8.75
C ILE A 76 -5.84 18.10 -8.88
N GLY A 77 -6.01 18.91 -7.83
CA GLY A 77 -6.86 20.09 -7.87
C GLY A 77 -8.23 19.96 -7.24
N TYR A 78 -8.47 18.92 -6.45
CA TYR A 78 -9.73 18.79 -5.71
C TYR A 78 -9.87 19.86 -4.64
N GLY A 79 -11.12 20.25 -4.33
CA GLY A 79 -11.41 21.13 -3.19
C GLY A 79 -11.25 20.42 -1.86
N ASP A 80 -11.12 21.21 -0.78
CA ASP A 80 -10.83 20.68 0.55
C ASP A 80 -11.84 19.64 1.04
N ALA A 81 -13.13 19.85 0.82
CA ALA A 81 -14.15 18.89 1.24
C ALA A 81 -13.98 17.53 0.56
N THR A 82 -13.65 17.53 -0.73
CA THR A 82 -13.42 16.32 -1.50
C THR A 82 -12.15 15.62 -1.03
N ILE A 83 -11.09 16.38 -0.77
CA ILE A 83 -9.81 15.83 -0.29
C ILE A 83 -10.01 15.15 1.06
N ASN A 84 -10.71 15.81 1.99
CA ASN A 84 -10.97 15.26 3.32
C ASN A 84 -11.74 13.94 3.24
N LYS A 85 -12.74 13.88 2.37
CA LYS A 85 -13.52 12.66 2.15
C LYS A 85 -12.68 11.54 1.59
N LYS A 86 -11.86 11.84 0.58
CA LYS A 86 -10.96 10.85 -0.03
C LYS A 86 -9.93 10.34 0.96
N MET A 87 -9.32 11.23 1.74
CA MET A 87 -8.35 10.84 2.76
C MET A 87 -8.97 9.92 3.80
N LYS A 88 -10.17 10.25 4.28
CA LYS A 88 -10.87 9.39 5.22
C LYS A 88 -11.12 8.00 4.64
N ASN A 89 -11.54 7.93 3.39
CA ASN A 89 -11.78 6.65 2.71
C ASN A 89 -10.49 5.84 2.57
N TYR A 90 -9.40 6.45 2.12
CA TYR A 90 -8.12 5.75 1.96
C TYR A 90 -7.56 5.29 3.30
N ILE A 91 -7.67 6.09 4.35
CA ILE A 91 -7.23 5.69 5.68
C ILE A 91 -8.03 4.48 6.17
N ASN A 92 -9.35 4.48 5.98
CA ASN A 92 -10.19 3.36 6.37
C ASN A 92 -9.84 2.09 5.58
N VAL A 93 -9.63 2.21 4.28
CA VAL A 93 -9.20 1.09 3.44
C VAL A 93 -7.86 0.55 3.92
N PHE A 94 -6.92 1.43 4.23
CA PHE A 94 -5.60 1.03 4.70
C PHE A 94 -5.67 0.26 6.01
N HIS A 95 -6.47 0.71 6.97
CA HIS A 95 -6.63 -0.02 8.23
C HIS A 95 -7.27 -1.38 8.04
N SER A 96 -8.22 -1.49 7.11
CA SER A 96 -8.79 -2.78 6.74
C SER A 96 -7.73 -3.72 6.14
N MET A 97 -6.90 -3.19 5.24
CA MET A 97 -5.78 -3.95 4.66
C MET A 97 -4.83 -4.45 5.74
N LEU A 98 -4.44 -3.59 6.67
CA LEU A 98 -3.52 -3.96 7.75
C LEU A 98 -4.07 -5.11 8.59
N ASN A 99 -5.34 -5.02 8.97
CA ASN A 99 -5.98 -6.05 9.79
C ASN A 99 -5.96 -7.41 9.09
N GLU A 100 -6.27 -7.42 7.80
CA GLU A 100 -6.31 -8.66 7.03
C GLU A 100 -4.91 -9.20 6.72
N ILE A 101 -3.97 -8.31 6.43
CA ILE A 101 -2.60 -8.68 6.06
C ILE A 101 -1.82 -9.23 7.27
N GLU A 102 -2.18 -8.87 8.48
CA GLU A 102 -1.50 -9.42 9.67
C GLU A 102 -1.54 -10.94 9.70
N GLY A 103 -2.63 -11.55 9.24
CA GLY A 103 -2.75 -13.00 9.17
C GLY A 103 -2.25 -13.63 7.88
N TRP A 104 -1.57 -12.88 7.04
CA TRP A 104 -1.17 -13.31 5.69
C TRP A 104 -0.47 -14.65 5.65
N ASN A 105 0.50 -14.87 6.54
CA ASN A 105 1.31 -16.10 6.54
C ASN A 105 0.50 -17.35 6.86
N ASN A 106 -0.67 -17.21 7.46
CA ASN A 106 -1.55 -18.31 7.81
C ASN A 106 -2.65 -18.54 6.77
N LEU A 107 -2.69 -17.74 5.71
CA LEU A 107 -3.70 -17.86 4.67
C LEU A 107 -3.27 -18.86 3.61
N THR A 108 -4.26 -19.56 3.03
CA THR A 108 -4.04 -20.38 1.85
C THR A 108 -3.86 -19.50 0.62
N LEU A 109 -3.40 -20.08 -0.48
CA LEU A 109 -3.26 -19.35 -1.74
C LEU A 109 -4.61 -18.78 -2.20
N VAL A 110 -5.68 -19.52 -2.04
CA VAL A 110 -7.03 -19.06 -2.41
C VAL A 110 -7.43 -17.86 -1.55
N GLU A 111 -7.18 -17.92 -0.25
CA GLU A 111 -7.50 -16.83 0.67
C GLU A 111 -6.66 -15.57 0.38
N LYS A 112 -5.37 -15.74 0.08
CA LYS A 112 -4.49 -14.63 -0.30
C LYS A 112 -4.97 -13.95 -1.57
N SER A 113 -5.34 -14.74 -2.57
CA SER A 113 -5.87 -14.21 -3.83
C SER A 113 -7.19 -13.48 -3.63
N ALA A 114 -8.07 -14.00 -2.79
CA ALA A 114 -9.33 -13.35 -2.47
C ALA A 114 -9.12 -12.01 -1.76
N LEU A 115 -8.18 -11.95 -0.84
CA LEU A 115 -7.82 -10.72 -0.13
C LEU A 115 -7.35 -9.64 -1.12
N ILE A 116 -6.46 -10.01 -2.03
CA ILE A 116 -5.94 -9.06 -3.02
C ILE A 116 -7.08 -8.56 -3.92
N LYS A 117 -7.96 -9.44 -4.37
CA LYS A 117 -9.09 -9.07 -5.22
C LYS A 117 -10.07 -8.12 -4.54
N ASN A 118 -10.19 -8.19 -3.20
CA ASN A 118 -11.07 -7.30 -2.46
C ASN A 118 -10.63 -5.84 -2.55
N TYR A 119 -9.34 -5.60 -2.68
CA TYR A 119 -8.79 -4.25 -2.64
C TYR A 119 -8.33 -3.74 -4.00
N LEU A 120 -7.87 -4.63 -4.88
CA LEU A 120 -7.25 -4.23 -6.13
C LEU A 120 -8.08 -4.71 -7.32
N ASN A 121 -8.18 -3.86 -8.32
CA ASN A 121 -8.76 -4.23 -9.61
C ASN A 121 -7.70 -5.00 -10.40
N THR A 122 -7.60 -6.29 -10.13
CA THR A 122 -6.54 -7.13 -10.71
C THR A 122 -6.99 -7.77 -12.02
N ASN A 123 -6.00 -8.11 -12.87
CA ASN A 123 -6.23 -8.97 -14.01
C ASN A 123 -6.25 -10.45 -13.58
N GLU A 124 -6.29 -11.37 -14.54
CA GLU A 124 -6.47 -12.80 -14.26
C GLU A 124 -5.29 -13.47 -13.55
N LYS A 125 -4.15 -12.80 -13.42
CA LYS A 125 -2.92 -13.39 -12.86
C LYS A 125 -2.77 -13.13 -11.38
N VAL A 126 -3.86 -13.22 -10.63
CA VAL A 126 -3.88 -12.87 -9.20
C VAL A 126 -2.96 -13.78 -8.36
N ASP A 127 -2.75 -15.02 -8.77
CA ASP A 127 -1.86 -15.93 -8.05
C ASP A 127 -0.41 -15.44 -8.05
N LYS A 128 0.01 -14.78 -9.12
CA LYS A 128 1.34 -14.17 -9.20
C LYS A 128 1.50 -13.03 -8.23
N LEU A 129 0.42 -12.33 -7.90
CA LEU A 129 0.45 -11.27 -6.90
C LEU A 129 0.68 -11.83 -5.51
N SER A 130 0.07 -12.95 -5.19
CA SER A 130 0.28 -13.62 -3.91
C SER A 130 1.74 -14.01 -3.75
N GLU A 131 2.34 -14.59 -4.80
CA GLU A 131 3.76 -14.92 -4.80
C GLU A 131 4.63 -13.65 -4.68
N TYR A 132 4.26 -12.59 -5.37
CA TYR A 132 4.99 -11.33 -5.31
C TYR A 132 5.08 -10.82 -3.87
N PHE A 133 3.96 -10.80 -3.14
CA PHE A 133 3.97 -10.32 -1.76
C PHE A 133 4.64 -11.30 -0.80
N ASP A 134 4.54 -12.61 -1.05
CA ASP A 134 5.25 -13.61 -0.26
C ASP A 134 6.77 -13.42 -0.36
N ASN A 135 7.27 -13.01 -1.52
CA ASN A 135 8.70 -12.83 -1.76
C ASN A 135 9.22 -11.46 -1.35
N ARG A 136 8.33 -10.51 -1.08
CA ARG A 136 8.71 -9.15 -0.69
C ARG A 136 8.63 -8.95 0.81
N LYS A 137 9.68 -9.36 1.50
CA LYS A 137 9.74 -9.29 2.96
C LYS A 137 10.51 -8.09 3.36
N SER A 138 10.75 -7.14 3.35
CA SER A 138 11.65 -6.10 3.84
C SER A 138 12.39 -5.41 2.71
N VAL A 139 11.67 -4.85 1.83
CA VAL A 139 12.22 -4.47 0.56
C VAL A 139 12.68 -3.02 0.49
N VAL A 140 12.27 -2.24 1.45
CA VAL A 140 12.54 -0.80 1.40
C VAL A 140 13.76 -0.42 2.26
#